data_ad06d2d9c2046820a5bf272974a593fa
#
_entry.id   ad06d2d9c2046820a5bf272974a593fa
#
_cell.length_a   1.000
_cell.length_b   1.000
_cell.length_c   1.000
_cell.angle_alpha   90.00
_cell.angle_beta   90.00
_cell.angle_gamma   90.00
#
_symmetry.space_group_name_H-M   'P 1'
#
loop_
_entity.id
_entity.type
_entity.pdbx_description
1 polymer ?
#
loop_
_entity_poly.entity_id
_entity_poly.type
_entity_poly.pdbx_seq_one_letter_code
_entity_poly.pdbx_strand_id
1 'polypeptide(L)'
;MCLPKDFGGLGIINTRIFNDTLLLKWVWGLLRDKEGDLCCQLLKAKYYKNKPFAKSKVGIGSQFWKGIQKIRHKINFGLKKVVPNGESTLFWEDVWLGEIPLRLEFPKLFEFCSKQGAAISEFWENGEWNITFRRSFGAAEIADWESLMGKLQEVSLQRGKDIPIWVLENSGQYKSTLMYRFLSYRGVVNKRMEKL
;
A
#
# COMPACT_ATOMS: atom_id res chain seq x y z
N MET A 1 -0.58 29.50 -1.50
CA MET A 1 -2.01 29.84 -1.54
C MET A 1 -2.93 28.62 -1.32
N CYS A 2 -2.71 27.47 -1.95
CA CYS A 2 -3.59 26.28 -1.82
C CYS A 2 -3.27 25.39 -0.60
N LEU A 3 -2.97 25.96 0.56
CA LEU A 3 -2.82 25.21 1.81
C LEU A 3 -4.10 25.34 2.63
N PRO A 4 -4.48 24.32 3.43
CA PRO A 4 -5.52 24.45 4.44
C PRO A 4 -5.22 25.62 5.40
N LYS A 5 -6.25 26.21 5.99
CA LYS A 5 -6.11 27.31 6.96
C LYS A 5 -5.20 26.93 8.12
N ASP A 6 -5.35 25.72 8.63
CA ASP A 6 -4.56 25.10 9.73
C ASP A 6 -3.05 25.09 9.45
N PHE A 7 -2.65 25.20 8.18
CA PHE A 7 -1.25 25.24 7.72
C PHE A 7 -0.83 26.62 7.17
N GLY A 8 -1.55 27.68 7.56
CA GLY A 8 -1.25 29.04 7.14
C GLY A 8 -1.63 29.38 5.70
N GLY A 9 -2.51 28.61 5.08
CA GLY A 9 -3.04 28.86 3.75
C GLY A 9 -4.37 29.60 3.76
N LEU A 10 -4.84 29.99 2.58
CA LEU A 10 -6.15 30.63 2.37
C LEU A 10 -7.33 29.64 2.36
N GLY A 11 -7.09 28.34 2.56
CA GLY A 11 -8.13 27.31 2.49
C GLY A 11 -8.61 27.00 1.06
N ILE A 12 -7.94 27.55 0.04
CA ILE A 12 -8.27 27.25 -1.37
C ILE A 12 -7.86 25.82 -1.69
N ILE A 13 -8.77 25.03 -2.23
CA ILE A 13 -8.53 23.63 -2.58
C ILE A 13 -7.53 23.55 -3.73
N ASN A 14 -6.46 22.77 -3.52
CA ASN A 14 -5.56 22.39 -4.60
C ASN A 14 -6.25 21.30 -5.45
N THR A 15 -6.76 21.70 -6.62
CA THR A 15 -7.54 20.84 -7.51
C THR A 15 -6.76 19.62 -7.99
N ARG A 16 -5.42 19.71 -8.15
CA ARG A 16 -4.56 18.59 -8.54
C ARG A 16 -4.51 17.54 -7.42
N ILE A 17 -4.23 17.95 -6.17
CA ILE A 17 -4.20 17.04 -5.03
C ILE A 17 -5.60 16.46 -4.81
N PHE A 18 -6.64 17.29 -4.93
CA PHE A 18 -8.02 16.83 -4.77
C PHE A 18 -8.40 15.78 -5.82
N ASN A 19 -8.05 16.00 -7.10
CA ASN A 19 -8.25 15.01 -8.16
C ASN A 19 -7.50 13.71 -7.87
N ASP A 20 -6.24 13.79 -7.40
CA ASP A 20 -5.48 12.60 -6.99
C ASP A 20 -6.24 11.80 -5.92
N THR A 21 -6.82 12.47 -4.91
CA THR A 21 -7.58 11.78 -3.85
C THR A 21 -8.85 11.12 -4.36
N LEU A 22 -9.53 11.73 -5.34
CA LEU A 22 -10.70 11.12 -5.98
C LEU A 22 -10.31 9.89 -6.82
N LEU A 23 -9.19 9.94 -7.53
CA LEU A 23 -8.66 8.78 -8.25
C LEU A 23 -8.22 7.67 -7.29
N LEU A 24 -7.64 8.01 -6.13
CA LEU A 24 -7.27 7.03 -5.10
C LEU A 24 -8.49 6.31 -4.51
N LYS A 25 -9.67 6.93 -4.49
CA LYS A 25 -10.92 6.24 -4.13
C LYS A 25 -11.21 5.05 -5.05
N TRP A 26 -10.90 5.18 -6.34
CA TRP A 26 -11.01 4.08 -7.30
C TRP A 26 -9.96 3.00 -7.05
N VAL A 27 -8.71 3.40 -6.74
CA VAL A 27 -7.67 2.44 -6.32
C VAL A 27 -8.14 1.63 -5.11
N TRP A 28 -8.73 2.28 -4.11
CA TRP A 28 -9.30 1.64 -2.93
C TRP A 28 -10.42 0.65 -3.27
N GLY A 29 -11.37 1.05 -4.12
CA GLY A 29 -12.45 0.18 -4.60
C GLY A 29 -11.93 -1.06 -5.32
N LEU A 30 -10.88 -0.87 -6.14
CA LEU A 30 -10.23 -1.97 -6.86
C LEU A 30 -9.51 -2.95 -5.92
N LEU A 31 -8.89 -2.46 -4.84
CA LEU A 31 -8.19 -3.30 -3.85
C LEU A 31 -9.17 -4.10 -2.99
N ARG A 32 -10.29 -3.49 -2.59
CA ARG A 32 -11.27 -4.14 -1.69
C ARG A 32 -12.05 -5.30 -2.31
N ASP A 33 -12.02 -5.43 -3.62
CA ASP A 33 -12.75 -6.49 -4.35
C ASP A 33 -14.23 -6.59 -3.93
N LYS A 34 -14.87 -5.43 -3.76
CA LYS A 34 -16.24 -5.37 -3.28
C LYS A 34 -17.18 -5.94 -4.34
N GLU A 35 -17.84 -7.04 -4.02
CA GLU A 35 -18.91 -7.59 -4.85
C GLU A 35 -20.01 -6.54 -5.02
N GLY A 36 -20.49 -6.36 -6.27
CA GLY A 36 -21.56 -5.41 -6.58
C GLY A 36 -21.10 -4.07 -7.19
N ASP A 37 -19.81 -3.72 -7.19
CA ASP A 37 -19.32 -2.53 -7.90
C ASP A 37 -19.00 -2.88 -9.36
N LEU A 38 -20.00 -2.71 -10.23
CA LEU A 38 -19.90 -3.01 -11.67
C LEU A 38 -18.75 -2.26 -12.34
N CYS A 39 -18.47 -1.03 -11.94
CA CYS A 39 -17.38 -0.24 -12.52
C CYS A 39 -16.02 -0.84 -12.16
N CYS A 40 -15.82 -1.23 -10.91
CA CYS A 40 -14.60 -1.92 -10.47
C CYS A 40 -14.45 -3.27 -11.16
N GLN A 41 -15.52 -4.06 -11.30
CA GLN A 41 -15.52 -5.33 -12.02
C GLN A 41 -15.14 -5.14 -13.49
N LEU A 42 -15.70 -4.14 -14.19
CA LEU A 42 -15.36 -3.83 -15.57
C LEU A 42 -13.88 -3.46 -15.73
N LEU A 43 -13.35 -2.61 -14.84
CA LEU A 43 -11.95 -2.22 -14.85
C LEU A 43 -11.03 -3.42 -14.61
N LYS A 44 -11.41 -4.32 -13.70
CA LYS A 44 -10.69 -5.57 -13.44
C LYS A 44 -10.68 -6.46 -14.68
N ALA A 45 -11.84 -6.77 -15.24
CA ALA A 45 -11.95 -7.59 -16.45
C ALA A 45 -11.12 -7.04 -17.61
N LYS A 46 -11.12 -5.70 -17.79
CA LYS A 46 -10.41 -5.05 -18.89
C LYS A 46 -8.90 -4.98 -18.68
N TYR A 47 -8.43 -4.68 -17.49
CA TYR A 47 -7.03 -4.31 -17.25
C TYR A 47 -6.23 -5.28 -16.38
N TYR A 48 -6.87 -6.10 -15.55
CA TYR A 48 -6.17 -7.01 -14.63
C TYR A 48 -5.98 -8.41 -15.18
N LYS A 49 -6.98 -8.97 -15.88
CA LYS A 49 -6.94 -10.34 -16.41
C LYS A 49 -6.37 -11.34 -15.39
N ASN A 50 -6.92 -11.37 -14.18
CA ASN A 50 -6.52 -12.25 -13.07
C ASN A 50 -5.11 -12.01 -12.48
N LYS A 51 -4.48 -10.85 -12.73
CA LYS A 51 -3.21 -10.50 -12.08
C LYS A 51 -3.45 -9.58 -10.87
N PRO A 52 -2.62 -9.63 -9.83
CA PRO A 52 -2.68 -8.67 -8.74
C PRO A 52 -2.55 -7.23 -9.25
N PHE A 53 -3.25 -6.27 -8.61
CA PHE A 53 -3.22 -4.85 -9.02
C PHE A 53 -1.81 -4.28 -9.11
N ALA A 54 -0.94 -4.64 -8.17
CA ALA A 54 0.45 -4.23 -8.17
C ALA A 54 1.22 -4.64 -9.43
N LYS A 55 0.87 -5.80 -10.04
CA LYS A 55 1.50 -6.36 -11.25
C LYS A 55 0.81 -5.91 -12.55
N SER A 56 -0.19 -5.00 -12.50
CA SER A 56 -0.84 -4.48 -13.72
C SER A 56 0.10 -3.59 -14.52
N LYS A 57 0.06 -3.72 -15.87
CA LYS A 57 0.96 -2.97 -16.77
C LYS A 57 0.67 -1.47 -16.71
N VAL A 58 1.71 -0.68 -16.50
CA VAL A 58 1.66 0.80 -16.51
C VAL A 58 1.69 1.31 -17.96
N GLY A 59 0.92 2.37 -18.23
CA GLY A 59 1.00 3.10 -19.51
C GLY A 59 0.04 2.62 -20.61
N ILE A 60 -0.63 1.48 -20.46
CA ILE A 60 -1.58 0.95 -21.43
C ILE A 60 -3.01 1.17 -20.94
N GLY A 61 -3.89 1.76 -21.77
CA GLY A 61 -5.31 1.94 -21.47
C GLY A 61 -5.81 3.37 -21.65
N SER A 62 -7.05 3.62 -21.18
CA SER A 62 -7.68 4.94 -21.21
C SER A 62 -6.92 5.97 -20.37
N GLN A 63 -7.16 7.26 -20.62
CA GLN A 63 -6.57 8.34 -19.81
C GLN A 63 -6.93 8.21 -18.32
N PHE A 64 -8.16 7.81 -18.02
CA PHE A 64 -8.59 7.52 -16.66
C PHE A 64 -7.74 6.42 -16.00
N TRP A 65 -7.55 5.29 -16.72
CA TRP A 65 -6.73 4.19 -16.22
C TRP A 65 -5.26 4.58 -16.02
N LYS A 66 -4.70 5.33 -16.98
CA LYS A 66 -3.34 5.89 -16.85
C LYS A 66 -3.22 6.81 -15.65
N GLY A 67 -4.24 7.64 -15.37
CA GLY A 67 -4.32 8.48 -14.18
C GLY A 67 -4.27 7.66 -12.90
N ILE A 68 -5.09 6.60 -12.78
CA ILE A 68 -5.08 5.67 -11.64
C ILE A 68 -3.69 5.05 -11.46
N GLN A 69 -3.10 4.54 -12.52
CA GLN A 69 -1.78 3.90 -12.48
C GLN A 69 -0.67 4.85 -12.02
N LYS A 70 -0.71 6.11 -12.46
CA LYS A 70 0.27 7.14 -12.09
C LYS A 70 0.27 7.42 -10.59
N ILE A 71 -0.90 7.42 -9.94
CA ILE A 71 -1.02 7.84 -8.55
C ILE A 71 -1.17 6.67 -7.57
N ARG A 72 -1.29 5.43 -8.05
CA ARG A 72 -1.60 4.26 -7.22
C ARG A 72 -0.65 4.07 -6.03
N HIS A 73 0.63 4.42 -6.19
CA HIS A 73 1.63 4.30 -5.13
C HIS A 73 1.30 5.15 -3.89
N LYS A 74 0.54 6.25 -4.07
CA LYS A 74 0.14 7.12 -2.97
C LYS A 74 -0.86 6.47 -2.00
N ILE A 75 -1.55 5.40 -2.40
CA ILE A 75 -2.46 4.67 -1.51
C ILE A 75 -1.69 4.04 -0.33
N ASN A 76 -0.42 3.67 -0.55
CA ASN A 76 0.40 3.01 0.46
C ASN A 76 0.67 3.86 1.71
N PHE A 77 0.46 5.18 1.65
CA PHE A 77 0.57 6.05 2.82
C PHE A 77 -0.47 5.74 3.92
N GLY A 78 -1.56 5.11 3.59
CA GLY A 78 -2.61 4.75 4.55
C GLY A 78 -3.15 3.33 4.37
N LEU A 79 -2.53 2.53 3.52
CA LEU A 79 -2.93 1.15 3.25
C LEU A 79 -2.12 0.18 4.11
N LYS A 80 -2.82 -0.64 4.90
CA LYS A 80 -2.29 -1.83 5.56
C LYS A 80 -3.11 -3.04 5.10
N LYS A 81 -2.52 -4.21 5.03
CA LYS A 81 -3.21 -5.44 4.65
C LYS A 81 -3.23 -6.42 5.80
N VAL A 82 -4.39 -6.97 6.10
CA VAL A 82 -4.54 -8.19 6.90
C VAL A 82 -4.43 -9.37 5.95
N VAL A 83 -3.58 -10.30 6.29
CA VAL A 83 -3.12 -11.36 5.38
C VAL A 83 -3.52 -12.73 5.90
N PRO A 84 -4.70 -13.26 5.55
CA PRO A 84 -5.03 -14.65 5.79
C PRO A 84 -4.25 -15.62 4.91
N ASN A 85 -4.28 -15.48 3.56
CA ASN A 85 -3.64 -16.44 2.66
C ASN A 85 -2.39 -15.92 1.92
N GLY A 86 -2.17 -14.61 1.87
CA GLY A 86 -0.99 -14.02 1.26
C GLY A 86 -0.87 -14.09 -0.25
N GLU A 87 -1.94 -14.46 -0.97
CA GLU A 87 -1.91 -14.57 -2.44
C GLU A 87 -1.91 -13.21 -3.15
N SER A 88 -2.59 -12.22 -2.57
CA SER A 88 -2.73 -10.89 -3.18
C SER A 88 -1.82 -9.81 -2.56
N THR A 89 -1.01 -10.17 -1.58
CA THR A 89 -0.12 -9.27 -0.84
C THR A 89 1.33 -9.55 -1.20
N LEU A 90 2.05 -8.51 -1.59
CA LEU A 90 3.49 -8.60 -1.88
C LEU A 90 4.29 -8.59 -0.57
N PHE A 91 5.15 -9.57 -0.38
CA PHE A 91 5.91 -9.76 0.85
C PHE A 91 6.74 -8.52 1.24
N TRP A 92 7.49 -7.97 0.31
CA TRP A 92 8.41 -6.86 0.56
C TRP A 92 7.81 -5.47 0.38
N GLU A 93 6.83 -5.35 -0.53
CA GLU A 93 6.36 -4.07 -1.03
C GLU A 93 5.15 -3.52 -0.27
N ASP A 94 4.26 -4.41 0.20
CA ASP A 94 3.04 -4.02 0.89
C ASP A 94 3.28 -3.86 2.40
N VAL A 95 2.46 -3.03 3.05
CA VAL A 95 2.43 -2.93 4.52
C VAL A 95 1.47 -3.99 5.04
N TRP A 96 2.01 -5.05 5.63
CA TRP A 96 1.24 -6.15 6.21
C TRP A 96 1.80 -6.59 7.57
N LEU A 97 3.10 -6.49 7.77
CA LEU A 97 3.80 -6.80 9.01
C LEU A 97 4.43 -5.50 9.54
N GLY A 98 3.97 -5.00 10.68
CA GLY A 98 4.42 -3.71 11.22
C GLY A 98 3.71 -2.50 10.60
N GLU A 99 4.41 -1.35 10.52
CA GLU A 99 3.86 -0.06 10.10
C GLU A 99 4.43 0.44 8.76
N ILE A 100 5.52 -0.16 8.29
CA ILE A 100 6.18 0.19 7.03
C ILE A 100 6.43 -1.08 6.20
N PRO A 101 6.60 -0.97 4.86
CA PRO A 101 6.97 -2.10 4.02
C PRO A 101 8.29 -2.73 4.46
N LEU A 102 8.38 -4.07 4.46
CA LEU A 102 9.59 -4.79 4.86
C LEU A 102 10.84 -4.39 4.06
N ARG A 103 10.69 -3.99 2.79
CA ARG A 103 11.80 -3.48 1.97
C ARG A 103 12.45 -2.21 2.53
N LEU A 104 11.68 -1.38 3.28
CA LEU A 104 12.18 -0.16 3.90
C LEU A 104 12.75 -0.44 5.29
N GLU A 105 12.24 -1.45 5.98
CA GLU A 105 12.71 -1.87 7.29
C GLU A 105 14.00 -2.71 7.17
N PHE A 106 14.06 -3.59 6.17
CA PHE A 106 15.18 -4.50 5.92
C PHE A 106 15.72 -4.35 4.47
N PRO A 107 16.30 -3.20 4.10
CA PRO A 107 16.65 -2.89 2.72
C PRO A 107 17.71 -3.84 2.15
N LYS A 108 18.67 -4.30 2.97
CA LYS A 108 19.71 -5.24 2.54
C LYS A 108 19.14 -6.64 2.28
N LEU A 109 18.25 -7.13 3.14
CA LEU A 109 17.59 -8.42 2.92
C LEU A 109 16.73 -8.38 1.66
N PHE A 110 16.02 -7.27 1.42
CA PHE A 110 15.27 -7.07 0.17
C PHE A 110 16.19 -7.12 -1.05
N GLU A 111 17.33 -6.42 -1.02
CA GLU A 111 18.28 -6.39 -2.13
C GLU A 111 18.80 -7.78 -2.49
N PHE A 112 19.09 -8.63 -1.49
CA PHE A 112 19.62 -9.97 -1.70
C PHE A 112 18.57 -11.04 -1.93
N CYS A 113 17.29 -10.75 -1.67
CA CYS A 113 16.21 -11.71 -1.89
C CYS A 113 16.11 -12.13 -3.37
N SER A 114 15.96 -13.42 -3.60
CA SER A 114 15.86 -13.99 -4.96
C SER A 114 14.54 -13.64 -5.64
N LYS A 115 13.45 -13.48 -4.85
CA LYS A 115 12.09 -13.24 -5.32
C LYS A 115 11.52 -11.93 -4.76
N GLN A 116 12.08 -10.78 -5.15
CA GLN A 116 11.70 -9.47 -4.61
C GLN A 116 10.22 -9.10 -4.80
N GLY A 117 9.62 -9.47 -5.92
CA GLY A 117 8.22 -9.15 -6.26
C GLY A 117 7.23 -10.29 -5.99
N ALA A 118 7.57 -11.25 -5.13
CA ALA A 118 6.73 -12.40 -4.83
C ALA A 118 5.61 -12.06 -3.85
N ALA A 119 4.50 -12.77 -3.95
CA ALA A 119 3.44 -12.74 -2.95
C ALA A 119 3.88 -13.47 -1.67
N ILE A 120 3.24 -13.18 -0.57
CA ILE A 120 3.54 -13.82 0.74
C ILE A 120 3.42 -15.33 0.64
N SER A 121 2.37 -15.82 -0.02
CA SER A 121 2.13 -17.25 -0.21
C SER A 121 3.26 -17.98 -0.95
N GLU A 122 4.07 -17.27 -1.75
CA GLU A 122 5.21 -17.85 -2.47
C GLU A 122 6.44 -18.13 -1.57
N PHE A 123 6.41 -17.60 -0.35
CA PHE A 123 7.44 -17.81 0.68
C PHE A 123 6.95 -18.73 1.81
N TRP A 124 5.71 -19.20 1.75
CA TRP A 124 5.12 -20.05 2.78
C TRP A 124 4.93 -21.48 2.24
N GLU A 125 5.68 -22.43 2.78
CA GLU A 125 5.63 -23.83 2.36
C GLU A 125 5.56 -24.74 3.60
N ASN A 126 4.60 -25.67 3.61
CA ASN A 126 4.45 -26.69 4.67
C ASN A 126 4.37 -26.13 6.11
N GLY A 127 3.87 -24.90 6.28
CA GLY A 127 3.77 -24.27 7.60
C GLY A 127 5.02 -23.50 8.03
N GLU A 128 6.00 -23.33 7.14
CA GLU A 128 7.26 -22.65 7.42
C GLU A 128 7.58 -21.57 6.39
N TRP A 129 8.41 -20.61 6.78
CA TRP A 129 8.89 -19.54 5.91
C TRP A 129 10.11 -19.98 5.12
N ASN A 130 9.98 -20.04 3.78
CA ASN A 130 11.07 -20.38 2.85
C ASN A 130 11.48 -19.16 2.03
N ILE A 131 12.38 -18.34 2.57
CA ILE A 131 12.88 -17.13 1.91
C ILE A 131 14.32 -17.38 1.45
N THR A 132 14.55 -17.32 0.13
CA THR A 132 15.84 -17.61 -0.48
C THR A 132 16.59 -16.34 -0.87
N PHE A 133 17.91 -16.34 -0.66
CA PHE A 133 18.79 -15.21 -0.93
C PHE A 133 19.86 -15.60 -1.94
N ARG A 134 20.37 -14.61 -2.69
CA ARG A 134 21.38 -14.82 -3.76
C ARG A 134 22.80 -14.97 -3.24
N ARG A 135 23.06 -14.61 -1.98
CA ARG A 135 24.37 -14.73 -1.32
C ARG A 135 24.23 -15.00 0.17
N SER A 136 25.32 -15.41 0.80
CA SER A 136 25.42 -15.55 2.25
C SER A 136 25.42 -14.18 2.94
N PHE A 137 24.99 -14.16 4.21
CA PHE A 137 24.89 -12.96 5.02
C PHE A 137 26.19 -12.66 5.76
N GLY A 138 26.49 -11.36 5.93
CA GLY A 138 27.43 -10.87 6.93
C GLY A 138 26.75 -10.67 8.29
N ALA A 139 27.52 -10.24 9.29
CA ALA A 139 27.00 -10.10 10.66
C ALA A 139 25.79 -9.15 10.79
N ALA A 140 25.78 -8.05 10.03
CA ALA A 140 24.66 -7.11 10.06
C ALA A 140 23.38 -7.69 9.45
N GLU A 141 23.52 -8.40 8.33
CA GLU A 141 22.38 -9.05 7.67
C GLU A 141 21.84 -10.23 8.48
N ILE A 142 22.67 -10.91 9.26
CA ILE A 142 22.22 -11.97 10.20
C ILE A 142 21.32 -11.36 11.27
N ALA A 143 21.70 -10.23 11.88
CA ALA A 143 20.84 -9.55 12.87
C ALA A 143 19.51 -9.09 12.27
N ASP A 144 19.53 -8.51 11.06
CA ASP A 144 18.29 -8.15 10.32
C ASP A 144 17.42 -9.38 10.05
N TRP A 145 18.03 -10.49 9.68
CA TRP A 145 17.32 -11.76 9.44
C TRP A 145 16.67 -12.33 10.69
N GLU A 146 17.40 -12.36 11.81
CA GLU A 146 16.86 -12.81 13.10
C GLU A 146 15.69 -11.94 13.55
N SER A 147 15.80 -10.62 13.37
CA SER A 147 14.72 -9.67 13.65
C SER A 147 13.48 -9.93 12.78
N LEU A 148 13.67 -10.15 11.49
CA LEU A 148 12.59 -10.47 10.56
C LEU A 148 11.93 -11.80 10.92
N MET A 149 12.73 -12.85 11.18
CA MET A 149 12.21 -14.17 11.56
C MET A 149 11.45 -14.12 12.88
N GLY A 150 11.90 -13.35 13.87
CA GLY A 150 11.16 -13.13 15.11
C GLY A 150 9.75 -12.56 14.88
N LYS A 151 9.61 -11.61 13.96
CA LYS A 151 8.29 -11.07 13.57
C LYS A 151 7.44 -12.08 12.80
N LEU A 152 8.06 -12.88 11.96
CA LEU A 152 7.37 -13.87 11.12
C LEU A 152 6.86 -15.07 11.92
N GLN A 153 7.48 -15.40 13.06
CA GLN A 153 7.04 -16.50 13.94
C GLN A 153 5.62 -16.30 14.48
N GLU A 154 5.18 -15.05 14.63
CA GLU A 154 3.83 -14.72 15.09
C GLU A 154 2.77 -14.85 13.99
N VAL A 155 3.18 -15.08 12.74
CA VAL A 155 2.30 -15.10 11.56
C VAL A 155 2.11 -16.52 11.08
N SER A 156 0.85 -16.94 10.99
CA SER A 156 0.45 -18.19 10.32
C SER A 156 -0.55 -17.89 9.22
N LEU A 157 -0.33 -18.45 8.03
CA LEU A 157 -1.27 -18.30 6.94
C LEU A 157 -2.45 -19.28 7.10
N GLN A 158 -3.65 -18.78 6.84
CA GLN A 158 -4.91 -19.51 6.96
C GLN A 158 -5.71 -19.40 5.67
N ARG A 159 -6.85 -20.09 5.60
CA ARG A 159 -7.79 -19.91 4.49
C ARG A 159 -8.49 -18.56 4.60
N GLY A 160 -8.58 -17.82 3.50
CA GLY A 160 -9.25 -16.51 3.43
C GLY A 160 -8.66 -15.67 2.33
N LYS A 161 -9.24 -14.48 2.09
CA LYS A 161 -8.69 -13.48 1.15
C LYS A 161 -7.99 -12.39 1.95
N ASP A 162 -6.90 -11.85 1.42
CA ASP A 162 -6.23 -10.70 2.01
C ASP A 162 -7.14 -9.47 1.98
N ILE A 163 -7.19 -8.74 3.10
CA ILE A 163 -8.12 -7.63 3.31
C ILE A 163 -7.34 -6.32 3.44
N PRO A 164 -7.56 -5.35 2.53
CA PRO A 164 -7.00 -4.02 2.68
C PRO A 164 -7.74 -3.24 3.77
N ILE A 165 -6.99 -2.62 4.68
CA ILE A 165 -7.48 -1.74 5.74
C ILE A 165 -6.90 -0.35 5.54
N TRP A 166 -7.73 0.68 5.74
CA TRP A 166 -7.33 2.08 5.71
C TRP A 166 -6.98 2.56 7.12
N VAL A 167 -5.70 2.79 7.41
CA VAL A 167 -5.25 3.11 8.78
C VAL A 167 -5.42 4.58 9.16
N LEU A 168 -5.66 5.48 8.20
CA LEU A 168 -5.88 6.91 8.49
C LEU A 168 -7.29 7.20 9.03
N GLU A 169 -8.14 6.19 9.16
CA GLU A 169 -9.51 6.32 9.66
C GLU A 169 -9.89 5.12 10.53
N ASN A 170 -10.47 5.37 11.69
CA ASN A 170 -10.88 4.31 12.64
C ASN A 170 -11.88 3.30 12.06
N SER A 171 -12.70 3.74 11.09
CA SER A 171 -13.64 2.87 10.38
C SER A 171 -12.96 1.88 9.39
N GLY A 172 -11.65 2.01 9.18
CA GLY A 172 -10.92 1.23 8.17
C GLY A 172 -11.32 1.54 6.73
N GLN A 173 -12.09 2.63 6.48
CA GLN A 173 -12.60 3.00 5.18
C GLN A 173 -11.87 4.21 4.61
N TYR A 174 -11.60 4.19 3.30
CA TYR A 174 -10.97 5.31 2.62
C TYR A 174 -11.88 6.56 2.66
N LYS A 175 -11.32 7.70 3.11
CA LYS A 175 -11.94 9.02 3.03
C LYS A 175 -11.05 9.98 2.24
N SER A 176 -11.57 10.51 1.13
CA SER A 176 -10.84 11.45 0.26
C SER A 176 -10.41 12.72 0.99
N THR A 177 -11.22 13.18 1.96
CA THR A 177 -10.91 14.36 2.78
C THR A 177 -9.67 14.16 3.64
N LEU A 178 -9.54 13.01 4.30
CA LEU A 178 -8.36 12.69 5.11
C LEU A 178 -7.12 12.54 4.24
N MET A 179 -7.25 11.85 3.10
CA MET A 179 -6.15 11.72 2.16
C MET A 179 -5.73 13.05 1.56
N TYR A 180 -6.69 13.96 1.29
CA TYR A 180 -6.39 15.32 0.85
C TYR A 180 -5.57 16.06 1.91
N ARG A 181 -6.00 16.04 3.17
CA ARG A 181 -5.26 16.65 4.28
C ARG A 181 -3.86 16.08 4.38
N PHE A 182 -3.72 14.77 4.32
CA PHE A 182 -2.43 14.08 4.37
C PHE A 182 -1.49 14.51 3.23
N LEU A 183 -1.96 14.51 1.98
CA LEU A 183 -1.17 14.90 0.82
C LEU A 183 -0.87 16.42 0.77
N SER A 184 -1.68 17.23 1.44
CA SER A 184 -1.49 18.68 1.56
C SER A 184 -0.59 19.06 2.73
N TYR A 185 -0.27 18.09 3.62
CA TYR A 185 0.58 18.32 4.78
C TYR A 185 2.02 18.65 4.37
N ARG A 186 2.54 19.78 4.87
CA ARG A 186 3.90 20.24 4.60
C ARG A 186 4.77 20.35 5.86
N GLY A 187 4.42 19.65 6.93
CA GLY A 187 5.21 19.55 8.16
C GLY A 187 5.14 20.76 9.12
N VAL A 188 4.47 21.84 8.75
CA VAL A 188 4.37 23.05 9.60
C VAL A 188 2.92 23.35 9.90
N VAL A 189 2.52 23.22 11.17
CA VAL A 189 1.19 23.62 11.66
C VAL A 189 1.28 25.04 12.20
N ASN A 190 0.55 25.98 11.60
CA ASN A 190 0.46 27.35 12.10
C ASN A 190 -0.74 27.49 13.05
N LYS A 191 -0.48 27.30 14.36
CA LYS A 191 -1.51 27.40 15.42
C LYS A 191 -2.23 28.74 15.51
N ARG A 192 -1.68 29.82 14.92
CA ARG A 192 -2.34 31.14 14.89
C ARG A 192 -3.51 31.22 13.92
N MET A 193 -3.48 30.41 12.85
CA MET A 193 -4.50 30.40 11.80
C MET A 193 -5.68 29.44 12.10
N GLU A 194 -5.57 28.64 13.15
CA GLU A 194 -6.64 27.74 13.61
C GLU A 194 -7.82 28.48 14.27
N LYS A 195 -7.59 29.75 14.68
CA LYS A 195 -8.55 30.59 15.44
C LYS A 195 -9.21 31.71 14.61
N LEU A 196 -8.99 31.74 13.29
CA LEU A 196 -9.62 32.65 12.34
C LEU A 196 -10.65 31.92 11.46
#